data_9e04b532bf96e48f245900d89d5bed7c
#
_entry.id   9e04b532bf96e48f245900d89d5bed7c
#
_cell.length_a   1.000
_cell.length_b   1.000
_cell.length_c   1.000
_cell.angle_alpha   90.00
_cell.angle_beta   90.00
_cell.angle_gamma   90.00
#
_symmetry.space_group_name_H-M   'P 1'
#
loop_
_entity.id
_entity.type
_entity.pdbx_description
1 polymer ?
#
loop_
_entity_poly.entity_id
_entity_poly.type
_entity_poly.pdbx_seq_one_letter_code
_entity_poly.pdbx_strand_id
1 'polypeptide(L)'
;MFELLFTSFPVIIRYYQLKRRGEAMSVWNMRTAVFLWAIMAFMLFLVIFYFHPKSYSGLLPFRTISVVAQSSGPVTELNVRNGQRVAAGDMLFRIEDSMQSAALAQAEAELNRSTIEQAKAKDALDASLALVTEARASAEKLKVDLDNARRLADRNVGTRDAVRELEAAVAVSEAELLASQAQADLAQVELTQSVPAQIAAAEAAVESARVALKQTRVHSFTDGVVTQLAMSVGSPASKLILSPAMVIIPDRPQDTPLRITAGFSQIARATLYVGMPAEIACDSNIGLSFRNAVLPAKVVAIQPAIAAGQVVPGGRLLEPEAGIARGSILAYFELEHPEQEAVMLDGSGCIIQTYTNNLGGISGHIIAATGVVKAVGLRLKVWGALITGVGLAGGSH
;
A
#
# COMPACT_ATOMS: atom_id res chain seq x y z
N MET A 1 -12.31 26.40 36.66
CA MET A 1 -12.84 27.48 37.56
C MET A 1 -14.32 27.34 37.83
N PHE A 2 -15.17 27.07 36.83
CA PHE A 2 -16.62 26.82 37.03
C PHE A 2 -16.90 25.64 37.98
N GLU A 3 -16.06 24.60 37.91
CA GLU A 3 -16.15 23.40 38.76
C GLU A 3 -16.03 23.73 40.26
N LEU A 4 -15.17 24.66 40.60
CA LEU A 4 -14.97 25.11 41.98
C LEU A 4 -16.17 25.93 42.52
N LEU A 5 -16.87 26.62 41.61
CA LEU A 5 -18.10 27.35 41.95
C LEU A 5 -19.25 26.38 42.31
N PHE A 6 -19.40 25.28 41.54
CA PHE A 6 -20.44 24.28 41.81
C PHE A 6 -20.29 23.60 43.16
N THR A 7 -19.05 23.41 43.64
CA THR A 7 -18.79 22.76 44.92
C THR A 7 -18.75 23.77 46.09
N SER A 8 -18.82 25.09 45.83
CA SER A 8 -18.64 26.12 46.86
C SER A 8 -19.82 26.35 47.79
N PHE A 9 -20.97 25.69 47.56
CA PHE A 9 -22.17 25.88 48.39
C PHE A 9 -21.96 25.68 49.91
N PRO A 10 -21.10 24.73 50.43
CA PRO A 10 -20.88 24.61 51.84
C PRO A 10 -20.22 25.86 52.45
N VAL A 11 -19.29 26.45 51.68
CA VAL A 11 -18.60 27.69 52.09
C VAL A 11 -19.57 28.85 52.07
N ILE A 12 -20.43 28.95 51.04
CA ILE A 12 -21.46 30.00 50.92
C ILE A 12 -22.48 29.87 52.04
N ILE A 13 -22.99 28.67 52.31
CA ILE A 13 -23.96 28.47 53.43
C ILE A 13 -23.34 28.86 54.76
N ARG A 14 -22.09 28.42 55.03
CA ARG A 14 -21.40 28.75 56.27
C ARG A 14 -21.14 30.25 56.41
N TYR A 15 -20.78 30.92 55.34
CA TYR A 15 -20.66 32.38 55.27
C TYR A 15 -21.94 33.09 55.72
N TYR A 16 -23.10 32.71 55.13
CA TYR A 16 -24.40 33.30 55.52
C TYR A 16 -24.80 32.95 56.95
N GLN A 17 -24.50 31.75 57.47
CA GLN A 17 -24.75 31.37 58.84
C GLN A 17 -23.94 32.23 59.83
N LEU A 18 -22.65 32.45 59.59
CA LEU A 18 -21.80 33.27 60.46
C LEU A 18 -22.25 34.74 60.43
N LYS A 19 -22.60 35.26 59.27
CA LYS A 19 -23.15 36.61 59.07
C LYS A 19 -24.44 36.81 59.80
N ARG A 20 -25.35 35.81 59.79
CA ARG A 20 -26.62 35.87 60.61
C ARG A 20 -26.39 35.82 62.09
N ARG A 21 -25.31 35.11 62.53
CA ARG A 21 -24.99 35.01 63.97
C ARG A 21 -24.12 36.14 64.50
N GLY A 22 -23.70 37.07 63.68
CA GLY A 22 -22.79 38.15 64.03
C GLY A 22 -21.37 37.69 64.42
N GLU A 23 -21.00 36.44 64.07
CA GLU A 23 -19.69 35.87 64.38
C GLU A 23 -18.65 36.35 63.36
N ALA A 24 -17.39 36.58 63.83
CA ALA A 24 -16.30 36.99 62.98
C ALA A 24 -15.91 35.93 61.95
N MET A 25 -15.66 36.33 60.73
CA MET A 25 -15.14 35.48 59.68
C MET A 25 -13.67 35.18 59.90
N SER A 26 -13.38 34.15 60.63
CA SER A 26 -12.04 33.67 60.88
C SER A 26 -11.81 32.33 60.16
N VAL A 27 -10.51 32.02 59.87
CA VAL A 27 -10.11 30.73 59.31
C VAL A 27 -10.64 29.57 60.17
N TRP A 28 -10.70 29.75 61.46
CA TRP A 28 -11.19 28.77 62.41
C TRP A 28 -12.69 28.48 62.27
N ASN A 29 -13.52 29.50 62.11
CA ASN A 29 -14.96 29.37 61.93
C ASN A 29 -15.37 28.82 60.58
N MET A 30 -14.49 28.94 59.55
CA MET A 30 -14.72 28.47 58.19
C MET A 30 -14.07 27.11 57.88
N ARG A 31 -13.17 26.60 58.76
CA ARG A 31 -12.34 25.42 58.51
C ARG A 31 -13.10 24.19 58.03
N THR A 32 -14.22 23.87 58.64
CA THR A 32 -15.05 22.71 58.35
C THR A 32 -15.73 22.83 56.96
N ALA A 33 -16.21 24.04 56.65
CA ALA A 33 -16.86 24.32 55.37
C ALA A 33 -15.84 24.29 54.20
N VAL A 34 -14.64 24.86 54.42
CA VAL A 34 -13.55 24.83 53.47
C VAL A 34 -13.04 23.39 53.26
N PHE A 35 -12.89 22.62 54.35
CA PHE A 35 -12.49 21.21 54.22
C PHE A 35 -13.51 20.37 53.46
N LEU A 36 -14.80 20.53 53.73
CA LEU A 36 -15.87 19.85 53.01
C LEU A 36 -15.90 20.27 51.52
N TRP A 37 -15.73 21.55 51.26
CA TRP A 37 -15.60 22.07 49.89
C TRP A 37 -14.41 21.44 49.17
N ALA A 38 -13.24 21.35 49.81
CA ALA A 38 -12.04 20.75 49.18
C ALA A 38 -12.25 19.27 48.86
N ILE A 39 -12.88 18.49 49.75
CA ILE A 39 -13.22 17.08 49.48
C ILE A 39 -14.20 16.98 48.32
N MET A 40 -15.26 17.78 48.31
CA MET A 40 -16.24 17.77 47.20
C MET A 40 -15.65 18.18 45.88
N ALA A 41 -14.80 19.20 45.87
CA ALA A 41 -14.10 19.63 44.68
C ALA A 41 -13.18 18.51 44.17
N PHE A 42 -12.41 17.88 45.06
CA PHE A 42 -11.53 16.77 44.71
C PHE A 42 -12.30 15.58 44.13
N MET A 43 -13.41 15.18 44.76
CA MET A 43 -14.28 14.11 44.26
C MET A 43 -14.88 14.44 42.89
N LEU A 44 -15.33 15.66 42.68
CA LEU A 44 -15.84 16.12 41.40
C LEU A 44 -14.77 16.06 40.32
N PHE A 45 -13.53 16.52 40.59
CA PHE A 45 -12.43 16.43 39.69
C PHE A 45 -12.10 14.97 39.31
N LEU A 46 -12.06 14.05 40.28
CA LEU A 46 -11.85 12.63 40.03
C LEU A 46 -12.88 12.08 39.03
N VAL A 47 -14.17 12.34 39.30
CA VAL A 47 -15.26 11.90 38.41
C VAL A 47 -15.10 12.46 37.02
N ILE A 48 -14.87 13.77 36.89
CA ILE A 48 -14.72 14.44 35.58
C ILE A 48 -13.56 13.90 34.81
N PHE A 49 -12.38 13.74 35.42
CA PHE A 49 -11.18 13.26 34.72
C PHE A 49 -11.23 11.77 34.39
N TYR A 50 -11.88 10.96 35.21
CA TYR A 50 -12.00 9.53 35.01
C TYR A 50 -13.00 9.19 33.91
N PHE A 51 -14.20 9.78 33.94
CA PHE A 51 -15.28 9.46 33.00
C PHE A 51 -15.20 10.21 31.66
N HIS A 52 -14.49 11.31 31.60
CA HIS A 52 -14.33 12.12 30.37
C HIS A 52 -12.86 12.23 29.99
N PRO A 53 -12.24 11.12 29.53
CA PRO A 53 -10.83 11.14 29.16
C PRO A 53 -10.56 12.12 28.02
N LYS A 54 -9.38 12.73 28.04
CA LYS A 54 -8.93 13.70 27.05
C LYS A 54 -7.60 13.26 26.48
N SER A 55 -7.43 13.46 25.19
CA SER A 55 -6.17 13.27 24.49
C SER A 55 -5.65 14.61 23.95
N TYR A 56 -4.33 14.80 24.08
CA TYR A 56 -3.59 15.91 23.49
C TYR A 56 -2.72 15.46 22.31
N SER A 57 -2.73 14.17 22.01
CA SER A 57 -1.95 13.54 20.93
C SER A 57 -2.83 13.07 19.77
N GLY A 58 -3.90 13.82 19.50
CA GLY A 58 -4.72 13.59 18.31
C GLY A 58 -3.94 13.99 17.06
N LEU A 59 -4.03 13.17 16.01
CA LEU A 59 -3.39 13.39 14.73
C LEU A 59 -4.33 12.99 13.61
N LEU A 60 -4.33 13.77 12.55
CA LEU A 60 -4.97 13.42 11.29
C LEU A 60 -3.95 12.73 10.39
N PRO A 61 -3.95 11.38 10.34
CA PRO A 61 -2.96 10.65 9.57
C PRO A 61 -3.26 10.78 8.06
N PHE A 62 -2.23 10.95 7.27
CA PHE A 62 -2.29 10.88 5.81
C PHE A 62 -1.25 9.90 5.29
N ARG A 63 -1.46 9.44 4.06
CA ARG A 63 -0.54 8.53 3.40
C ARG A 63 0.30 9.31 2.39
N THR A 64 1.51 8.85 2.19
CA THR A 64 2.39 9.33 1.13
C THR A 64 2.84 8.16 0.28
N ILE A 65 3.02 8.38 -1.01
CA ILE A 65 3.55 7.40 -1.95
C ILE A 65 4.90 7.92 -2.43
N SER A 66 5.93 7.17 -2.11
CA SER A 66 7.28 7.45 -2.60
C SER A 66 7.42 6.96 -4.04
N VAL A 67 7.69 7.86 -4.97
CA VAL A 67 7.97 7.53 -6.36
C VAL A 67 9.45 7.24 -6.51
N VAL A 68 9.78 6.02 -6.91
CA VAL A 68 11.14 5.53 -7.12
C VAL A 68 11.33 5.22 -8.59
N ALA A 69 12.51 5.51 -9.13
CA ALA A 69 12.87 5.11 -10.48
C ALA A 69 12.96 3.58 -10.59
N GLN A 70 12.40 3.01 -11.64
CA GLN A 70 12.49 1.58 -11.91
C GLN A 70 13.73 1.22 -12.75
N SER A 71 14.34 2.22 -13.40
CA SER A 71 15.59 2.13 -14.14
C SER A 71 16.62 3.12 -13.59
N SER A 72 17.90 2.84 -13.75
CA SER A 72 18.98 3.76 -13.38
C SER A 72 19.48 4.49 -14.62
N GLY A 73 19.79 5.77 -14.48
CA GLY A 73 20.30 6.61 -15.56
C GLY A 73 20.03 8.09 -15.28
N PRO A 74 20.56 9.01 -16.10
CA PRO A 74 20.28 10.43 -15.98
C PRO A 74 18.83 10.73 -16.39
N VAL A 75 18.19 11.66 -15.69
CA VAL A 75 16.86 12.18 -16.05
C VAL A 75 16.99 13.11 -17.25
N THR A 76 16.28 12.79 -18.32
CA THR A 76 16.28 13.60 -19.55
C THR A 76 15.13 14.60 -19.60
N GLU A 77 14.02 14.27 -18.94
CA GLU A 77 12.80 15.09 -18.94
C GLU A 77 12.10 15.01 -17.61
N LEU A 78 11.64 16.14 -17.11
CA LEU A 78 10.90 16.27 -15.85
C LEU A 78 9.66 17.12 -16.09
N ASN A 79 8.48 16.51 -15.99
CA ASN A 79 7.20 17.11 -16.42
C ASN A 79 6.39 17.66 -15.25
N VAL A 80 6.90 17.57 -14.03
CA VAL A 80 6.17 17.97 -12.83
C VAL A 80 7.00 18.93 -11.97
N ARG A 81 6.28 19.71 -11.15
CA ARG A 81 6.86 20.64 -10.18
C ARG A 81 6.36 20.31 -8.78
N ASN A 82 7.13 20.76 -7.79
CA ASN A 82 6.71 20.65 -6.40
C ASN A 82 5.41 21.44 -6.17
N GLY A 83 4.41 20.82 -5.52
CA GLY A 83 3.07 21.39 -5.31
C GLY A 83 2.11 21.20 -6.48
N GLN A 84 2.53 20.60 -7.59
CA GLN A 84 1.66 20.35 -8.75
C GLN A 84 0.75 19.16 -8.50
N ARG A 85 -0.54 19.31 -8.89
CA ARG A 85 -1.49 18.20 -8.92
C ARG A 85 -1.25 17.34 -10.16
N VAL A 86 -1.28 16.04 -9.98
CA VAL A 86 -1.12 15.01 -11.03
C VAL A 86 -2.27 14.01 -10.95
N ALA A 87 -2.61 13.47 -12.11
CA ALA A 87 -3.57 12.37 -12.22
C ALA A 87 -2.85 11.03 -12.39
N ALA A 88 -3.54 9.94 -12.08
CA ALA A 88 -3.05 8.60 -12.36
C ALA A 88 -2.79 8.42 -13.86
N GLY A 89 -1.60 7.96 -14.22
CA GLY A 89 -1.16 7.82 -15.61
C GLY A 89 -0.35 9.01 -16.15
N ASP A 90 -0.32 10.15 -15.48
CA ASP A 90 0.50 11.29 -15.90
C ASP A 90 1.99 10.92 -15.87
N MET A 91 2.73 11.32 -16.91
CA MET A 91 4.18 11.11 -16.98
C MET A 91 4.88 12.12 -16.06
N LEU A 92 5.58 11.60 -15.06
CA LEU A 92 6.30 12.40 -14.08
C LEU A 92 7.69 12.79 -14.59
N PHE A 93 8.46 11.82 -15.03
CA PHE A 93 9.81 12.04 -15.59
C PHE A 93 10.22 10.90 -16.52
N ARG A 94 11.22 11.16 -17.35
CA ARG A 94 11.85 10.20 -18.23
C ARG A 94 13.34 10.10 -17.94
N ILE A 95 13.84 8.88 -17.95
CA ILE A 95 15.25 8.53 -17.83
C ILE A 95 15.79 8.29 -19.22
N GLU A 96 17.10 8.53 -19.47
CA GLU A 96 17.79 8.20 -20.71
C GLU A 96 17.53 6.74 -21.12
N ASP A 97 16.98 6.55 -22.30
CA ASP A 97 16.46 5.27 -22.79
C ASP A 97 17.19 4.69 -24.00
N SER A 98 18.32 5.30 -24.40
CA SER A 98 19.08 4.88 -25.58
C SER A 98 19.55 3.41 -25.50
N MET A 99 20.01 2.98 -24.34
CA MET A 99 20.44 1.59 -24.14
C MET A 99 19.27 0.60 -24.21
N GLN A 100 18.12 0.94 -23.63
CA GLN A 100 16.93 0.09 -23.62
C GLN A 100 16.29 0.03 -25.01
N SER A 101 16.28 1.14 -25.74
CA SER A 101 15.79 1.17 -27.13
C SER A 101 16.68 0.36 -28.07
N ALA A 102 18.00 0.43 -27.90
CA ALA A 102 18.94 -0.40 -28.66
C ALA A 102 18.77 -1.90 -28.34
N ALA A 103 18.58 -2.24 -27.04
CA ALA A 103 18.33 -3.62 -26.62
C ALA A 103 17.01 -4.17 -27.19
N LEU A 104 15.96 -3.34 -27.27
CA LEU A 104 14.69 -3.72 -27.90
C LEU A 104 14.90 -3.98 -29.39
N ALA A 105 15.57 -3.09 -30.11
CA ALA A 105 15.85 -3.25 -31.52
C ALA A 105 16.69 -4.52 -31.81
N GLN A 106 17.64 -4.86 -30.95
CA GLN A 106 18.42 -6.09 -31.03
C GLN A 106 17.54 -7.33 -30.84
N ALA A 107 16.66 -7.33 -29.82
CA ALA A 107 15.74 -8.45 -29.55
C ALA A 107 14.74 -8.66 -30.71
N GLU A 108 14.21 -7.56 -31.29
CA GLU A 108 13.32 -7.62 -32.45
C GLU A 108 14.04 -8.17 -33.71
N ALA A 109 15.31 -7.82 -33.90
CA ALA A 109 16.13 -8.37 -35.00
C ALA A 109 16.35 -9.88 -34.81
N GLU A 110 16.57 -10.38 -33.59
CA GLU A 110 16.74 -11.81 -33.33
C GLU A 110 15.41 -12.57 -33.51
N LEU A 111 14.26 -11.99 -33.13
CA LEU A 111 12.95 -12.57 -33.41
C LEU A 111 12.71 -12.70 -34.92
N ASN A 112 13.03 -11.66 -35.68
CA ASN A 112 12.94 -11.70 -37.16
C ASN A 112 13.83 -12.80 -37.74
N ARG A 113 15.06 -12.96 -37.24
CA ARG A 113 15.95 -14.04 -37.63
C ARG A 113 15.35 -15.42 -37.36
N SER A 114 14.81 -15.64 -36.16
CA SER A 114 14.18 -16.92 -35.79
C SER A 114 12.95 -17.23 -36.67
N THR A 115 12.20 -16.21 -37.10
CA THR A 115 11.08 -16.38 -38.03
C THR A 115 11.55 -16.77 -39.46
N ILE A 116 12.70 -16.24 -39.91
CA ILE A 116 13.31 -16.64 -41.15
C ILE A 116 13.81 -18.10 -41.07
N GLU A 117 14.38 -18.51 -39.94
CA GLU A 117 14.79 -19.91 -39.73
C GLU A 117 13.58 -20.85 -39.75
N GLN A 118 12.42 -20.44 -39.30
CA GLN A 118 11.17 -21.23 -39.44
C GLN A 118 10.81 -21.50 -40.90
N ALA A 119 10.91 -20.48 -41.76
CA ALA A 119 10.66 -20.64 -43.19
C ALA A 119 11.66 -21.62 -43.81
N LYS A 120 12.95 -21.49 -43.49
CA LYS A 120 14.00 -22.41 -43.97
C LYS A 120 13.79 -23.85 -43.46
N ALA A 121 13.41 -24.03 -42.21
CA ALA A 121 13.13 -25.37 -41.69
C ALA A 121 11.93 -26.02 -42.40
N LYS A 122 10.93 -25.22 -42.75
CA LYS A 122 9.81 -25.70 -43.58
C LYS A 122 10.26 -26.17 -44.97
N ASP A 123 11.04 -25.33 -45.66
CA ASP A 123 11.58 -25.67 -46.97
C ASP A 123 12.48 -26.93 -46.93
N ALA A 124 13.27 -27.07 -45.85
CA ALA A 124 14.12 -28.25 -45.61
C ALA A 124 13.27 -29.54 -45.37
N LEU A 125 12.15 -29.41 -44.64
CA LEU A 125 11.22 -30.53 -44.49
C LEU A 125 10.58 -30.93 -45.79
N ASP A 126 10.10 -29.96 -46.58
CA ASP A 126 9.49 -30.22 -47.89
C ASP A 126 10.49 -30.91 -48.84
N ALA A 127 11.76 -30.48 -48.85
CA ALA A 127 12.83 -31.10 -49.61
C ALA A 127 13.11 -32.55 -49.14
N SER A 128 13.17 -32.81 -47.84
CA SER A 128 13.40 -34.15 -47.29
C SER A 128 12.25 -35.12 -47.59
N LEU A 129 11.00 -34.63 -47.57
CA LEU A 129 9.80 -35.41 -47.93
C LEU A 129 9.83 -35.77 -49.45
N ALA A 130 10.35 -34.91 -50.32
CA ALA A 130 10.54 -35.21 -51.72
C ALA A 130 11.56 -36.37 -51.92
N LEU A 131 12.66 -36.36 -51.15
CA LEU A 131 13.65 -37.46 -51.16
C LEU A 131 13.06 -38.77 -50.67
N VAL A 132 12.20 -38.75 -49.64
CA VAL A 132 11.47 -39.96 -49.17
C VAL A 132 10.58 -40.50 -50.28
N THR A 133 9.92 -39.61 -51.03
CA THR A 133 9.05 -40.00 -52.15
C THR A 133 9.83 -40.65 -53.29
N GLU A 134 11.00 -40.11 -53.63
CA GLU A 134 11.93 -40.65 -54.61
C GLU A 134 12.46 -42.03 -54.20
N ALA A 135 13.00 -42.15 -52.94
CA ALA A 135 13.52 -43.40 -52.41
C ALA A 135 12.43 -44.49 -52.34
N ARG A 136 11.21 -44.12 -51.97
CA ARG A 136 10.06 -45.04 -51.98
C ARG A 136 9.72 -45.57 -53.37
N ALA A 137 9.71 -44.68 -54.38
CA ALA A 137 9.43 -45.06 -55.74
C ALA A 137 10.51 -45.99 -56.31
N SER A 138 11.78 -45.75 -55.96
CA SER A 138 12.91 -46.61 -56.31
C SER A 138 12.80 -47.98 -55.69
N ALA A 139 12.54 -48.07 -54.38
CA ALA A 139 12.35 -49.31 -53.65
C ALA A 139 11.17 -50.16 -54.20
N GLU A 140 10.04 -49.50 -54.49
CA GLU A 140 8.89 -50.16 -55.09
C GLU A 140 9.16 -50.71 -56.47
N LYS A 141 9.85 -49.96 -57.33
CA LYS A 141 10.31 -50.45 -58.68
C LYS A 141 11.15 -51.71 -58.53
N LEU A 142 12.20 -51.68 -57.65
CA LEU A 142 13.09 -52.82 -57.50
C LEU A 142 12.35 -54.04 -56.90
N LYS A 143 11.32 -53.85 -56.05
CA LYS A 143 10.47 -54.95 -55.56
C LYS A 143 9.67 -55.62 -56.67
N VAL A 144 9.12 -54.81 -57.60
CA VAL A 144 8.37 -55.28 -58.74
C VAL A 144 9.30 -56.06 -59.67
N ASP A 145 10.50 -55.54 -59.91
CA ASP A 145 11.52 -56.18 -60.76
C ASP A 145 11.97 -57.51 -60.14
N LEU A 146 12.19 -57.58 -58.80
CA LEU A 146 12.52 -58.80 -58.10
C LEU A 146 11.38 -59.84 -58.19
N ASP A 147 10.11 -59.44 -58.00
CA ASP A 147 8.97 -60.34 -58.10
C ASP A 147 8.84 -60.92 -59.54
N ASN A 148 9.10 -60.09 -60.53
CA ASN A 148 9.16 -60.52 -61.94
C ASN A 148 10.29 -61.52 -62.17
N ALA A 149 11.49 -61.25 -61.66
CA ALA A 149 12.68 -62.15 -61.76
C ALA A 149 12.42 -63.49 -61.06
N ARG A 150 11.80 -63.52 -59.87
CA ARG A 150 11.42 -64.73 -59.15
C ARG A 150 10.45 -65.57 -60.00
N ARG A 151 9.40 -64.95 -60.55
CA ARG A 151 8.43 -65.64 -61.41
C ARG A 151 9.06 -66.22 -62.66
N LEU A 152 10.09 -65.56 -63.31
CA LEU A 152 10.83 -66.08 -64.39
C LEU A 152 11.74 -67.26 -64.04
N ALA A 153 12.41 -67.15 -62.89
CA ALA A 153 13.26 -68.24 -62.36
C ALA A 153 12.46 -69.49 -62.04
N ASP A 154 11.25 -69.39 -61.47
CA ASP A 154 10.32 -70.49 -61.15
C ASP A 154 9.85 -71.21 -62.43
N ARG A 155 9.81 -70.52 -63.57
CA ARG A 155 9.49 -71.07 -64.89
C ARG A 155 10.70 -71.59 -65.62
N ASN A 156 11.89 -71.65 -65.01
CA ASN A 156 13.19 -72.01 -65.59
C ASN A 156 13.63 -71.15 -66.79
N VAL A 157 13.15 -69.89 -66.87
CA VAL A 157 13.53 -68.92 -67.96
C VAL A 157 14.52 -67.89 -67.40
N GLY A 158 14.67 -67.70 -66.10
CA GLY A 158 15.57 -66.75 -65.43
C GLY A 158 16.68 -67.49 -64.64
N THR A 159 17.75 -66.70 -64.29
CA THR A 159 18.88 -67.21 -63.45
C THR A 159 18.67 -66.94 -61.95
N ARG A 160 19.12 -67.84 -61.12
CA ARG A 160 19.08 -67.63 -59.62
C ARG A 160 20.04 -66.51 -59.21
N ASP A 161 21.04 -66.18 -59.96
CA ASP A 161 21.99 -65.11 -59.68
C ASP A 161 21.34 -63.74 -59.90
N ALA A 162 20.52 -63.59 -60.93
CA ALA A 162 19.75 -62.35 -61.18
C ALA A 162 18.73 -62.11 -60.03
N VAL A 163 18.14 -63.21 -59.45
CA VAL A 163 17.25 -63.03 -58.25
C VAL A 163 18.08 -62.57 -57.09
N ARG A 164 19.25 -63.14 -56.76
CA ARG A 164 20.14 -62.73 -55.63
C ARG A 164 20.64 -61.30 -55.80
N GLU A 165 20.96 -60.88 -56.99
CA GLU A 165 21.39 -59.50 -57.32
C GLU A 165 20.25 -58.50 -57.01
N LEU A 166 19.02 -58.79 -57.47
CA LEU A 166 17.86 -57.95 -57.15
C LEU A 166 17.46 -57.98 -55.69
N GLU A 167 17.64 -59.12 -54.99
CA GLU A 167 17.46 -59.18 -53.51
C GLU A 167 18.40 -58.24 -52.79
N ALA A 168 19.68 -58.24 -53.19
CA ALA A 168 20.64 -57.28 -52.61
C ALA A 168 20.33 -55.85 -52.97
N ALA A 169 19.88 -55.55 -54.24
CA ALA A 169 19.47 -54.24 -54.64
C ALA A 169 18.23 -53.70 -53.90
N VAL A 170 17.24 -54.59 -53.65
CA VAL A 170 16.07 -54.26 -52.79
C VAL A 170 16.48 -53.92 -51.38
N ALA A 171 17.37 -54.72 -50.77
CA ALA A 171 17.86 -54.48 -49.44
C ALA A 171 18.59 -53.13 -49.32
N VAL A 172 19.36 -52.73 -50.31
CA VAL A 172 20.04 -51.45 -50.38
C VAL A 172 19.01 -50.30 -50.48
N SER A 173 18.04 -50.42 -51.40
CA SER A 173 17.03 -49.38 -51.61
C SER A 173 16.07 -49.21 -50.40
N GLU A 174 15.79 -50.31 -49.69
CA GLU A 174 15.02 -50.22 -48.44
C GLU A 174 15.82 -49.49 -47.33
N ALA A 175 17.15 -49.72 -47.23
CA ALA A 175 18.02 -49.00 -46.33
C ALA A 175 18.08 -47.49 -46.70
N GLU A 176 18.14 -47.15 -48.00
CA GLU A 176 18.10 -45.75 -48.48
C GLU A 176 16.76 -45.11 -48.15
N LEU A 177 15.63 -45.80 -48.30
CA LEU A 177 14.32 -45.31 -47.90
C LEU A 177 14.25 -45.04 -46.39
N LEU A 178 14.76 -45.95 -45.56
CA LEU A 178 14.79 -45.76 -44.11
C LEU A 178 15.68 -44.57 -43.73
N ALA A 179 16.82 -44.39 -44.39
CA ALA A 179 17.71 -43.22 -44.16
C ALA A 179 16.99 -41.90 -44.53
N SER A 180 16.32 -41.85 -45.70
CA SER A 180 15.53 -40.67 -46.12
C SER A 180 14.38 -40.36 -45.15
N GLN A 181 13.69 -41.39 -44.65
CA GLN A 181 12.65 -41.20 -43.60
C GLN A 181 13.23 -40.62 -42.34
N ALA A 182 14.34 -41.15 -41.84
CA ALA A 182 14.99 -40.64 -40.64
C ALA A 182 15.41 -39.15 -40.80
N GLN A 183 15.85 -38.77 -42.01
CA GLN A 183 16.18 -37.38 -42.30
C GLN A 183 14.95 -36.48 -42.35
N ALA A 184 13.81 -36.93 -42.86
CA ALA A 184 12.55 -36.20 -42.83
C ALA A 184 12.03 -36.07 -41.40
N ASP A 185 12.15 -37.11 -40.56
CA ASP A 185 11.77 -37.05 -39.17
C ASP A 185 12.60 -36.02 -38.39
N LEU A 186 13.91 -35.94 -38.65
CA LEU A 186 14.76 -34.90 -38.07
C LEU A 186 14.33 -33.50 -38.48
N ALA A 187 14.05 -33.28 -39.75
CA ALA A 187 13.57 -31.99 -40.25
C ALA A 187 12.19 -31.64 -39.66
N GLN A 188 11.33 -32.63 -39.46
CA GLN A 188 10.04 -32.48 -38.82
C GLN A 188 10.20 -32.04 -37.35
N VAL A 189 11.11 -32.65 -36.58
CA VAL A 189 11.41 -32.26 -35.19
C VAL A 189 11.97 -30.86 -35.13
N GLU A 190 12.85 -30.49 -36.07
CA GLU A 190 13.40 -29.13 -36.14
C GLU A 190 12.30 -28.11 -36.35
N LEU A 191 11.38 -28.32 -37.31
CA LEU A 191 10.26 -27.42 -37.58
C LEU A 191 9.23 -27.36 -36.46
N THR A 192 8.91 -28.48 -35.79
CA THR A 192 7.80 -28.57 -34.83
C THR A 192 8.21 -28.35 -33.39
N GLN A 193 9.47 -28.49 -33.04
CA GLN A 193 9.96 -28.38 -31.66
C GLN A 193 11.09 -27.35 -31.50
N SER A 194 12.19 -27.49 -32.28
CA SER A 194 13.40 -26.68 -32.07
C SER A 194 13.14 -25.21 -32.44
N VAL A 195 12.68 -24.97 -33.64
CA VAL A 195 12.45 -23.61 -34.17
C VAL A 195 11.32 -22.88 -33.39
N PRO A 196 10.16 -23.46 -33.06
CA PRO A 196 9.16 -22.80 -32.22
C PRO A 196 9.68 -22.46 -30.81
N ALA A 197 10.54 -23.30 -30.23
CA ALA A 197 11.17 -22.99 -28.95
C ALA A 197 12.10 -21.78 -29.05
N GLN A 198 12.86 -21.65 -30.16
CA GLN A 198 13.72 -20.48 -30.42
C GLN A 198 12.89 -19.21 -30.63
N ILE A 199 11.78 -19.27 -31.37
CA ILE A 199 10.85 -18.15 -31.54
C ILE A 199 10.28 -17.72 -30.21
N ALA A 200 9.77 -18.64 -29.39
CA ALA A 200 9.23 -18.33 -28.09
C ALA A 200 10.27 -17.66 -27.13
N ALA A 201 11.53 -18.11 -27.22
CA ALA A 201 12.63 -17.48 -26.48
C ALA A 201 12.92 -16.06 -26.95
N ALA A 202 12.90 -15.83 -28.27
CA ALA A 202 13.11 -14.52 -28.86
C ALA A 202 11.94 -13.56 -28.56
N GLU A 203 10.70 -14.04 -28.58
CA GLU A 203 9.51 -13.27 -28.16
C GLU A 203 9.60 -12.85 -26.69
N ALA A 204 10.01 -13.76 -25.81
CA ALA A 204 10.23 -13.44 -24.40
C ALA A 204 11.35 -12.39 -24.20
N ALA A 205 12.41 -12.43 -25.03
CA ALA A 205 13.47 -11.42 -25.01
C ALA A 205 12.95 -10.04 -25.46
N VAL A 206 12.13 -9.98 -26.51
CA VAL A 206 11.47 -8.73 -26.98
C VAL A 206 10.59 -8.16 -25.89
N GLU A 207 9.76 -8.98 -25.24
CA GLU A 207 8.88 -8.49 -24.15
C GLU A 207 9.70 -7.98 -22.96
N SER A 208 10.75 -8.67 -22.58
CA SER A 208 11.66 -8.22 -21.51
C SER A 208 12.31 -6.87 -21.84
N ALA A 209 12.81 -6.68 -23.09
CA ALA A 209 13.39 -5.43 -23.53
C ALA A 209 12.34 -4.29 -23.59
N ARG A 210 11.11 -4.60 -24.01
CA ARG A 210 9.98 -3.65 -24.04
C ARG A 210 9.59 -3.20 -22.63
N VAL A 211 9.53 -4.10 -21.67
CA VAL A 211 9.28 -3.77 -20.27
C VAL A 211 10.41 -2.89 -19.72
N ALA A 212 11.66 -3.21 -20.00
CA ALA A 212 12.81 -2.41 -19.59
C ALA A 212 12.75 -0.98 -20.17
N LEU A 213 12.35 -0.83 -21.43
CA LEU A 213 12.13 0.48 -22.05
C LEU A 213 10.96 1.23 -21.41
N LYS A 214 9.84 0.55 -21.11
CA LYS A 214 8.70 1.15 -20.42
C LYS A 214 9.08 1.68 -19.03
N GLN A 215 9.98 1.00 -18.33
CA GLN A 215 10.45 1.41 -17.00
C GLN A 215 11.31 2.69 -16.99
N THR A 216 11.76 3.17 -18.15
CA THR A 216 12.46 4.47 -18.27
C THR A 216 11.49 5.65 -18.19
N ARG A 217 10.20 5.44 -18.41
CA ARG A 217 9.13 6.44 -18.32
C ARG A 217 8.33 6.19 -17.06
N VAL A 218 8.48 7.07 -16.09
CA VAL A 218 7.82 6.93 -14.79
C VAL A 218 6.53 7.74 -14.79
N HIS A 219 5.43 7.06 -14.50
CA HIS A 219 4.09 7.63 -14.44
C HIS A 219 3.55 7.63 -13.01
N SER A 220 2.62 8.51 -12.72
CA SER A 220 1.89 8.50 -11.46
C SER A 220 0.95 7.29 -11.38
N PHE A 221 0.95 6.60 -10.24
CA PHE A 221 0.02 5.50 -9.98
C PHE A 221 -1.30 5.96 -9.35
N THR A 222 -1.40 7.24 -8.99
CA THR A 222 -2.54 7.79 -8.23
C THR A 222 -2.74 9.26 -8.56
N ASP A 223 -3.96 9.73 -8.37
CA ASP A 223 -4.26 11.15 -8.31
C ASP A 223 -3.71 11.73 -7.01
N GLY A 224 -3.17 12.95 -7.05
CA GLY A 224 -2.61 13.56 -5.86
C GLY A 224 -1.75 14.78 -6.13
N VAL A 225 -1.01 15.21 -5.12
CA VAL A 225 -0.13 16.38 -5.17
C VAL A 225 1.32 15.95 -4.99
N VAL A 226 2.17 16.36 -5.93
CA VAL A 226 3.62 16.12 -5.85
C VAL A 226 4.23 16.97 -4.76
N THR A 227 5.00 16.35 -3.89
CA THR A 227 5.76 17.03 -2.82
C THR A 227 7.17 16.45 -2.74
N GLN A 228 8.07 17.16 -2.10
CA GLN A 228 9.47 16.73 -1.90
C GLN A 228 10.14 16.25 -3.20
N LEU A 229 10.01 17.03 -4.29
CA LEU A 229 10.70 16.76 -5.54
C LEU A 229 12.22 16.89 -5.33
N ALA A 230 12.93 15.76 -5.36
CA ALA A 230 14.36 15.68 -5.03
C ALA A 230 15.26 15.60 -6.27
N MET A 231 14.70 15.64 -7.48
CA MET A 231 15.47 15.51 -8.72
C MET A 231 15.25 16.66 -9.69
N SER A 232 16.20 16.81 -10.61
CA SER A 232 16.18 17.75 -11.71
C SER A 232 16.64 17.05 -13.00
N VAL A 233 16.46 17.68 -14.16
CA VAL A 233 17.04 17.21 -15.42
C VAL A 233 18.56 17.11 -15.27
N GLY A 234 19.13 15.98 -15.68
CA GLY A 234 20.55 15.62 -15.51
C GLY A 234 20.87 14.90 -14.18
N SER A 235 19.97 14.87 -13.21
CA SER A 235 20.16 14.10 -11.97
C SER A 235 20.18 12.60 -12.25
N PRO A 236 21.01 11.81 -11.55
CA PRO A 236 20.96 10.36 -11.64
C PRO A 236 19.69 9.82 -10.95
N ALA A 237 18.85 9.13 -11.68
CA ALA A 237 17.74 8.38 -11.09
C ALA A 237 18.25 7.10 -10.42
N SER A 238 17.75 6.80 -9.24
CA SER A 238 18.15 5.64 -8.44
C SER A 238 16.95 4.73 -8.16
N LYS A 239 17.18 3.41 -8.17
CA LYS A 239 16.21 2.40 -7.75
C LYS A 239 16.10 2.25 -6.22
N LEU A 240 16.87 3.01 -5.45
CA LEU A 240 16.91 2.90 -3.99
C LEU A 240 15.71 3.61 -3.36
N ILE A 241 14.95 2.88 -2.56
CA ILE A 241 13.78 3.39 -1.80
C ILE A 241 14.18 4.49 -0.80
N LEU A 242 15.41 4.45 -0.30
CA LEU A 242 15.95 5.45 0.62
C LEU A 242 16.14 6.84 -0.02
N SER A 243 16.13 6.93 -1.34
CA SER A 243 16.27 8.18 -2.10
C SER A 243 15.17 8.28 -3.15
N PRO A 244 13.91 8.49 -2.75
CA PRO A 244 12.81 8.63 -3.69
C PRO A 244 13.01 9.85 -4.58
N ALA A 245 12.55 9.75 -5.81
CA ALA A 245 12.56 10.84 -6.78
C ALA A 245 11.69 12.02 -6.34
N MET A 246 10.54 11.67 -5.82
CA MET A 246 9.55 12.58 -5.25
C MET A 246 8.58 11.79 -4.36
N VAL A 247 7.77 12.53 -3.62
CA VAL A 247 6.68 11.98 -2.81
C VAL A 247 5.36 12.53 -3.34
N ILE A 248 4.35 11.70 -3.48
CA ILE A 248 2.98 12.11 -3.83
C ILE A 248 2.10 11.93 -2.61
N ILE A 249 1.34 12.96 -2.27
CA ILE A 249 0.23 12.86 -1.31
C ILE A 249 -0.99 12.49 -2.15
N PRO A 250 -1.49 11.25 -2.07
CA PRO A 250 -2.64 10.82 -2.85
C PRO A 250 -3.91 11.51 -2.39
N ASP A 251 -4.80 11.78 -3.34
CA ASP A 251 -6.14 12.22 -3.00
C ASP A 251 -6.88 11.12 -2.22
N ARG A 252 -7.66 11.52 -1.24
CA ARG A 252 -8.46 10.58 -0.46
C ARG A 252 -9.62 10.06 -1.32
N PRO A 253 -9.88 8.74 -1.35
CA PRO A 253 -11.08 8.22 -1.95
C PRO A 253 -12.33 8.81 -1.28
N GLN A 254 -13.30 9.25 -2.07
CA GLN A 254 -14.51 9.92 -1.57
C GLN A 254 -15.34 9.04 -0.62
N ASP A 255 -15.25 7.72 -0.77
CA ASP A 255 -15.99 6.74 0.03
C ASP A 255 -15.27 6.35 1.34
N THR A 256 -14.09 6.92 1.62
CA THR A 256 -13.33 6.58 2.82
C THR A 256 -13.45 7.70 3.85
N PRO A 257 -14.17 7.48 4.98
CA PRO A 257 -14.32 8.50 6.01
C PRO A 257 -12.98 8.87 6.62
N LEU A 258 -12.86 10.12 7.00
CA LEU A 258 -11.69 10.65 7.66
C LEU A 258 -11.54 10.05 9.07
N ARG A 259 -10.47 9.33 9.31
CA ARG A 259 -10.18 8.76 10.64
C ARG A 259 -9.10 9.53 11.35
N ILE A 260 -9.48 10.15 12.44
CA ILE A 260 -8.57 10.85 13.33
C ILE A 260 -8.11 9.87 14.39
N THR A 261 -6.81 9.82 14.64
CA THR A 261 -6.20 8.90 15.62
C THR A 261 -5.78 9.66 16.85
N ALA A 262 -6.07 9.13 18.04
CA ALA A 262 -5.60 9.74 19.29
C ALA A 262 -5.14 8.73 20.31
N GLY A 263 -4.06 9.06 21.00
CA GLY A 263 -3.54 8.27 22.11
C GLY A 263 -4.12 8.69 23.46
N PHE A 264 -4.65 7.75 24.20
CA PHE A 264 -5.18 7.95 25.54
C PHE A 264 -4.32 7.24 26.58
N SER A 265 -4.34 7.76 27.82
CA SER A 265 -3.74 7.05 28.94
C SER A 265 -4.35 5.65 29.09
N GLN A 266 -3.56 4.68 29.54
CA GLN A 266 -4.02 3.30 29.73
C GLN A 266 -5.18 3.19 30.72
N ILE A 267 -5.30 4.13 31.68
CA ILE A 267 -6.41 4.19 32.64
C ILE A 267 -7.75 4.42 31.91
N ALA A 268 -7.74 5.15 30.80
CA ALA A 268 -8.95 5.41 30.01
C ALA A 268 -9.57 4.15 29.39
N ARG A 269 -8.86 3.00 29.40
CA ARG A 269 -9.37 1.72 28.89
C ARG A 269 -10.70 1.31 29.52
N ALA A 270 -10.91 1.67 30.77
CA ALA A 270 -12.13 1.32 31.51
C ALA A 270 -13.34 2.15 31.10
N THR A 271 -13.13 3.32 30.52
CA THR A 271 -14.20 4.28 30.20
C THR A 271 -14.40 4.52 28.71
N LEU A 272 -13.40 4.19 27.87
CA LEU A 272 -13.51 4.29 26.43
C LEU A 272 -14.33 3.13 25.85
N TYR A 273 -15.29 3.45 24.98
CA TYR A 273 -16.10 2.48 24.23
C TYR A 273 -16.41 2.97 22.82
N VAL A 274 -16.70 2.03 21.94
CA VAL A 274 -17.09 2.34 20.54
C VAL A 274 -18.48 2.99 20.55
N GLY A 275 -18.64 4.05 19.77
CA GLY A 275 -19.85 4.90 19.78
C GLY A 275 -19.81 6.03 20.80
N MET A 276 -18.76 6.16 21.62
CA MET A 276 -18.61 7.24 22.59
C MET A 276 -18.53 8.60 21.89
N PRO A 277 -19.38 9.57 22.25
CA PRO A 277 -19.32 10.91 21.67
C PRO A 277 -18.04 11.63 22.07
N ALA A 278 -17.53 12.44 21.17
CA ALA A 278 -16.32 13.22 21.34
C ALA A 278 -16.41 14.57 20.66
N GLU A 279 -15.58 15.49 21.07
CA GLU A 279 -15.33 16.76 20.39
C GLU A 279 -13.85 16.86 20.04
N ILE A 280 -13.57 17.33 18.82
CA ILE A 280 -12.23 17.45 18.26
C ILE A 280 -11.95 18.90 17.93
N ALA A 281 -10.80 19.40 18.38
CA ALA A 281 -10.29 20.70 17.99
C ALA A 281 -8.87 20.52 17.48
N CYS A 282 -8.60 20.92 16.22
CA CYS A 282 -7.30 20.80 15.58
C CYS A 282 -6.69 22.18 15.36
N ASP A 283 -5.36 22.26 15.39
CA ASP A 283 -4.63 23.51 15.18
C ASP A 283 -4.94 24.17 13.83
N SER A 284 -5.20 23.37 12.80
CA SER A 284 -5.49 23.85 11.45
C SER A 284 -6.86 24.53 11.30
N ASN A 285 -7.86 24.21 12.13
CA ASN A 285 -9.23 24.71 11.96
C ASN A 285 -9.65 25.78 12.97
N ILE A 286 -8.83 26.05 13.98
CA ILE A 286 -9.14 27.04 15.04
C ILE A 286 -9.43 28.44 14.47
N GLY A 287 -8.63 28.89 13.50
CA GLY A 287 -8.71 30.23 12.95
C GLY A 287 -9.78 30.43 11.88
N LEU A 288 -10.45 29.37 11.41
CA LEU A 288 -11.35 29.46 10.25
C LEU A 288 -12.71 30.04 10.59
N SER A 289 -13.33 29.59 11.67
CA SER A 289 -14.57 30.15 12.22
C SER A 289 -14.89 29.50 13.57
N PHE A 290 -15.68 30.20 14.40
CA PHE A 290 -16.19 29.63 15.65
C PHE A 290 -16.92 28.30 15.49
N ARG A 291 -17.71 28.18 14.41
CA ARG A 291 -18.53 27.01 14.13
C ARG A 291 -17.69 25.79 13.81
N ASN A 292 -16.51 25.99 13.21
CA ASN A 292 -15.61 24.92 12.75
C ASN A 292 -14.42 24.72 13.69
N ALA A 293 -14.33 25.46 14.78
CA ALA A 293 -13.22 25.37 15.72
C ALA A 293 -13.24 24.10 16.58
N VAL A 294 -14.45 23.60 16.86
CA VAL A 294 -14.68 22.35 17.61
C VAL A 294 -15.69 21.52 16.84
N LEU A 295 -15.28 20.33 16.42
CA LEU A 295 -16.06 19.45 15.55
C LEU A 295 -16.58 18.24 16.36
N PRO A 296 -17.89 17.91 16.25
CA PRO A 296 -18.44 16.72 16.87
C PRO A 296 -17.96 15.46 16.16
N ALA A 297 -17.64 14.44 16.95
CA ALA A 297 -17.12 13.17 16.46
C ALA A 297 -17.55 12.01 17.37
N LYS A 298 -17.32 10.80 16.93
CA LYS A 298 -17.56 9.58 17.69
C LYS A 298 -16.37 8.63 17.62
N VAL A 299 -16.19 7.83 18.65
CA VAL A 299 -15.23 6.71 18.65
C VAL A 299 -15.76 5.61 17.75
N VAL A 300 -15.01 5.24 16.72
CA VAL A 300 -15.39 4.14 15.81
C VAL A 300 -14.62 2.85 16.06
N ALA A 301 -13.40 2.96 16.58
CA ALA A 301 -12.61 1.79 16.96
C ALA A 301 -11.61 2.13 18.06
N ILE A 302 -11.23 1.12 18.82
CA ILE A 302 -10.19 1.20 19.85
C ILE A 302 -9.20 0.08 19.56
N GLN A 303 -7.91 0.41 19.51
CA GLN A 303 -6.88 -0.58 19.24
C GLN A 303 -6.81 -1.61 20.38
N PRO A 304 -6.81 -2.93 20.09
CA PRO A 304 -6.86 -3.96 21.12
C PRO A 304 -5.53 -4.16 21.87
N ALA A 305 -4.42 -3.67 21.31
CA ALA A 305 -3.08 -3.82 21.87
C ALA A 305 -2.32 -2.49 21.89
N ILE A 306 -1.39 -2.35 22.81
CA ILE A 306 -0.53 -1.18 22.95
C ILE A 306 0.78 -1.46 22.21
N ALA A 307 1.18 -0.59 21.30
CA ALA A 307 2.36 -0.78 20.45
C ALA A 307 3.67 -0.96 21.22
N ALA A 308 3.80 -0.32 22.38
CA ALA A 308 4.97 -0.48 23.26
C ALA A 308 5.19 -1.93 23.78
N GLY A 309 4.18 -2.79 23.69
CA GLY A 309 4.28 -4.21 24.02
C GLY A 309 4.50 -5.13 22.83
N GLN A 310 4.76 -4.59 21.65
CA GLN A 310 4.97 -5.40 20.44
C GLN A 310 6.28 -6.15 20.51
N VAL A 311 6.21 -7.48 20.40
CA VAL A 311 7.38 -8.34 20.24
C VAL A 311 7.76 -8.35 18.77
N VAL A 312 8.94 -7.80 18.45
CA VAL A 312 9.49 -7.87 17.09
C VAL A 312 10.39 -9.13 17.03
N PRO A 313 10.14 -10.06 16.10
CA PRO A 313 10.98 -11.24 15.94
C PRO A 313 12.37 -10.82 15.45
N GLY A 314 13.32 -10.69 16.36
CA GLY A 314 14.66 -10.18 16.05
C GLY A 314 15.81 -10.99 16.68
N GLY A 315 15.55 -12.16 17.26
CA GLY A 315 16.57 -13.03 17.85
C GLY A 315 17.23 -12.50 19.13
N ARG A 316 16.80 -11.35 19.65
CA ARG A 316 17.22 -10.83 20.96
C ARG A 316 16.17 -11.13 22.01
N LEU A 317 16.62 -11.54 23.21
CA LEU A 317 15.76 -11.64 24.38
C LEU A 317 15.24 -10.24 24.73
N LEU A 318 13.93 -10.14 25.05
CA LEU A 318 13.33 -8.93 25.57
C LEU A 318 13.86 -8.69 26.98
N GLU A 319 14.79 -7.77 27.13
CA GLU A 319 15.09 -7.19 28.43
C GLU A 319 14.16 -6.01 28.67
N PRO A 320 13.51 -5.91 29.84
CA PRO A 320 12.77 -4.71 30.22
C PRO A 320 13.78 -3.58 30.40
N GLU A 321 13.97 -2.75 29.40
CA GLU A 321 14.79 -1.54 29.54
C GLU A 321 14.12 -0.59 30.54
N ALA A 322 14.86 -0.18 31.55
CA ALA A 322 14.49 0.91 32.44
C ALA A 322 14.33 2.18 31.61
N GLY A 323 13.07 2.56 31.31
CA GLY A 323 12.79 3.75 30.51
C GLY A 323 11.84 3.56 29.33
N ILE A 324 11.24 2.37 29.14
CA ILE A 324 10.20 2.19 28.13
C ILE A 324 9.06 3.16 28.41
N ALA A 325 8.86 4.11 27.50
CA ALA A 325 7.73 5.02 27.55
C ALA A 325 6.43 4.21 27.60
N ARG A 326 5.59 4.48 28.59
CA ARG A 326 4.28 3.80 28.71
C ARG A 326 3.48 4.13 27.46
N GLY A 327 3.19 3.13 26.63
CA GLY A 327 2.41 3.30 25.41
C GLY A 327 1.00 3.79 25.71
N SER A 328 0.38 4.44 24.74
CA SER A 328 -0.99 4.94 24.79
C SER A 328 -1.95 3.92 24.18
N ILE A 329 -3.21 3.93 24.61
CA ILE A 329 -4.31 3.27 23.91
C ILE A 329 -4.71 4.15 22.74
N LEU A 330 -4.64 3.62 21.52
CA LEU A 330 -5.09 4.32 20.34
C LEU A 330 -6.59 4.13 20.15
N ALA A 331 -7.30 5.23 19.95
CA ALA A 331 -8.69 5.27 19.56
C ALA A 331 -8.81 6.03 18.23
N TYR A 332 -9.75 5.57 17.39
CA TYR A 332 -10.05 6.14 16.09
C TYR A 332 -11.39 6.83 16.12
N PHE A 333 -11.44 8.01 15.55
CA PHE A 333 -12.60 8.89 15.56
C PHE A 333 -13.03 9.21 14.14
N GLU A 334 -14.34 9.29 13.92
CA GLU A 334 -14.94 9.83 12.70
C GLU A 334 -15.81 11.02 13.07
N LEU A 335 -15.86 12.03 12.20
CA LEU A 335 -16.72 13.17 12.39
C LEU A 335 -18.20 12.76 12.26
N GLU A 336 -19.08 13.39 13.04
CA GLU A 336 -20.52 13.17 12.90
C GLU A 336 -21.08 13.79 11.61
N HIS A 337 -20.39 14.82 11.12
CA HIS A 337 -20.77 15.59 9.92
C HIS A 337 -19.66 15.49 8.87
N PRO A 338 -19.80 14.62 7.85
CA PRO A 338 -18.78 14.45 6.81
C PRO A 338 -18.42 15.72 6.05
N GLU A 339 -19.36 16.66 5.91
CA GLU A 339 -19.11 17.96 5.26
C GLU A 339 -18.05 18.81 5.99
N GLN A 340 -17.81 18.54 7.25
CA GLN A 340 -16.78 19.21 8.04
C GLN A 340 -15.37 18.65 7.81
N GLU A 341 -15.23 17.53 7.11
CA GLU A 341 -13.91 16.99 6.74
C GLU A 341 -13.09 17.95 5.88
N ALA A 342 -13.77 18.74 5.06
CA ALA A 342 -13.14 19.68 4.14
C ALA A 342 -12.36 20.82 4.85
N VAL A 343 -12.66 21.10 6.12
CA VAL A 343 -11.95 22.15 6.88
C VAL A 343 -10.73 21.62 7.63
N MET A 344 -10.50 20.33 7.60
CA MET A 344 -9.37 19.69 8.30
C MET A 344 -8.18 19.56 7.36
N LEU A 345 -6.99 19.87 7.87
CA LEU A 345 -5.74 19.71 7.15
C LEU A 345 -5.02 18.42 7.58
N ASP A 346 -4.66 17.61 6.62
CA ASP A 346 -3.90 16.39 6.84
C ASP A 346 -2.60 16.68 7.61
N GLY A 347 -2.26 15.83 8.57
CA GLY A 347 -1.11 16.02 9.46
C GLY A 347 -1.36 16.97 10.64
N SER A 348 -2.55 17.56 10.75
CA SER A 348 -2.86 18.48 11.85
C SER A 348 -2.88 17.78 13.20
N GLY A 349 -2.26 18.43 14.20
CA GLY A 349 -2.36 18.06 15.60
C GLY A 349 -3.72 18.47 16.18
N CYS A 350 -4.33 17.58 16.97
CA CYS A 350 -5.67 17.77 17.49
C CYS A 350 -5.75 17.46 18.98
N ILE A 351 -6.64 18.15 19.67
CA ILE A 351 -7.10 17.76 21.01
C ILE A 351 -8.45 17.08 20.89
N ILE A 352 -8.60 15.94 21.54
CA ILE A 352 -9.84 15.17 21.54
C ILE A 352 -10.36 15.05 22.97
N GLN A 353 -11.58 15.48 23.17
CA GLN A 353 -12.31 15.34 24.43
C GLN A 353 -13.45 14.36 24.23
N THR A 354 -13.50 13.29 25.04
CA THR A 354 -14.58 12.31 24.98
C THR A 354 -15.59 12.52 26.11
N TYR A 355 -16.82 12.03 25.90
CA TYR A 355 -17.93 12.22 26.85
C TYR A 355 -18.63 10.90 27.10
N THR A 356 -18.65 10.44 28.37
CA THR A 356 -19.37 9.25 28.77
C THR A 356 -20.86 9.53 28.86
N ASN A 357 -21.67 8.74 28.13
CA ASN A 357 -23.13 8.85 28.15
C ASN A 357 -23.84 7.49 28.24
N ASN A 358 -23.08 6.40 28.44
CA ASN A 358 -23.62 5.02 28.46
C ASN A 358 -24.00 4.51 29.87
N LEU A 359 -23.88 5.35 30.89
CA LEU A 359 -24.25 4.99 32.26
C LEU A 359 -25.71 5.32 32.53
N GLY A 360 -26.46 4.36 33.06
CA GLY A 360 -27.86 4.54 33.43
C GLY A 360 -28.05 5.09 34.83
N GLY A 361 -29.31 5.53 35.12
CA GLY A 361 -29.71 6.02 36.46
C GLY A 361 -29.26 7.44 36.77
N ILE A 362 -29.54 7.88 37.99
CA ILE A 362 -29.26 9.27 38.45
C ILE A 362 -27.77 9.58 38.40
N SER A 363 -26.92 8.65 38.78
CA SER A 363 -25.47 8.80 38.73
C SER A 363 -24.96 8.98 37.30
N GLY A 364 -25.53 8.26 36.31
CA GLY A 364 -25.20 8.42 34.91
C GLY A 364 -25.53 9.80 34.36
N HIS A 365 -26.70 10.36 34.74
CA HIS A 365 -27.07 11.72 34.35
C HIS A 365 -26.15 12.79 34.98
N ILE A 366 -25.72 12.60 36.21
CA ILE A 366 -24.76 13.50 36.85
C ILE A 366 -23.42 13.44 36.12
N ILE A 367 -22.93 12.25 35.81
CA ILE A 367 -21.67 12.08 35.06
C ILE A 367 -21.78 12.72 33.67
N ALA A 368 -22.85 12.48 32.93
CA ALA A 368 -23.08 13.10 31.63
C ALA A 368 -23.13 14.64 31.73
N ALA A 369 -23.76 15.19 32.75
CA ALA A 369 -23.80 16.64 32.99
C ALA A 369 -22.39 17.23 33.24
N THR A 370 -21.47 16.47 33.87
CA THR A 370 -20.08 16.94 34.03
C THR A 370 -19.32 17.03 32.69
N GLY A 371 -19.77 16.33 31.68
CA GLY A 371 -19.25 16.45 30.29
C GLY A 371 -19.42 17.86 29.73
N VAL A 372 -20.52 18.55 30.08
CA VAL A 372 -20.75 19.94 29.63
C VAL A 372 -19.63 20.86 30.11
N VAL A 373 -19.16 20.66 31.35
CA VAL A 373 -18.04 21.44 31.94
C VAL A 373 -16.77 21.24 31.10
N LYS A 374 -16.51 19.99 30.64
CA LYS A 374 -15.37 19.67 29.77
C LYS A 374 -15.53 20.30 28.38
N ALA A 375 -16.73 20.29 27.82
CA ALA A 375 -17.02 20.92 26.53
C ALA A 375 -16.75 22.43 26.57
N VAL A 376 -17.19 23.11 27.63
CA VAL A 376 -16.87 24.53 27.85
C VAL A 376 -15.37 24.74 27.99
N GLY A 377 -14.69 23.87 28.76
CA GLY A 377 -13.23 23.91 28.93
C GLY A 377 -12.45 23.76 27.63
N LEU A 378 -12.91 22.90 26.71
CA LEU A 378 -12.31 22.76 25.39
C LEU A 378 -12.45 24.04 24.57
N ARG A 379 -13.66 24.64 24.54
CA ARG A 379 -13.92 25.90 23.83
C ARG A 379 -13.10 27.05 24.38
N LEU A 380 -12.97 27.16 25.71
CA LEU A 380 -12.12 28.19 26.33
C LEU A 380 -10.64 28.00 25.97
N LYS A 381 -10.17 26.75 25.84
CA LYS A 381 -8.80 26.47 25.41
C LYS A 381 -8.59 26.89 23.95
N VAL A 382 -9.53 26.60 23.06
CA VAL A 382 -9.52 27.05 21.66
C VAL A 382 -9.46 28.58 21.59
N TRP A 383 -10.25 29.27 22.38
CA TRP A 383 -10.22 30.73 22.50
C TRP A 383 -8.87 31.25 22.98
N GLY A 384 -8.32 30.61 23.99
CA GLY A 384 -6.98 30.94 24.48
C GLY A 384 -5.92 30.79 23.38
N ALA A 385 -5.97 29.72 22.61
CA ALA A 385 -5.05 29.49 21.48
C ALA A 385 -5.21 30.56 20.40
N LEU A 386 -6.43 30.99 20.07
CA LEU A 386 -6.70 32.10 19.12
C LEU A 386 -6.10 33.42 19.58
N ILE A 387 -6.25 33.73 20.88
CA ILE A 387 -5.76 35.02 21.43
C ILE A 387 -4.24 35.04 21.55
N THR A 388 -3.65 33.92 21.94
CA THR A 388 -2.19 33.83 22.18
C THR A 388 -1.38 33.54 20.92
N GLY A 389 -2.00 33.01 19.84
CA GLY A 389 -1.32 32.51 18.65
C GLY A 389 -0.50 31.24 18.89
N VAL A 390 -0.64 30.62 20.07
CA VAL A 390 0.02 29.35 20.42
C VAL A 390 -0.94 28.19 20.10
N GLY A 391 -0.46 27.16 19.41
CA GLY A 391 -1.27 26.01 19.06
C GLY A 391 -1.91 25.30 20.26
N LEU A 392 -2.95 24.51 20.04
CA LEU A 392 -3.70 23.79 21.09
C LEU A 392 -2.84 22.80 21.87
N ALA A 393 -1.88 22.18 21.20
CA ALA A 393 -0.94 21.22 21.78
C ALA A 393 0.30 21.90 22.38
N GLY A 394 0.37 23.24 22.38
CA GLY A 394 1.50 24.00 22.87
C GLY A 394 1.92 23.62 24.27
N GLY A 395 3.09 22.98 24.40
CA GLY A 395 3.73 22.70 25.66
C GLY A 395 4.22 21.30 25.92
N SER A 396 4.86 20.64 24.94
CA SER A 396 5.83 19.58 25.24
C SER A 396 6.86 19.49 24.12
N HIS A 397 7.85 20.36 24.20
CA HIS A 397 9.16 20.08 23.62
C HIS A 397 10.04 19.47 24.69
#